data_326b1b780ada5dac2bbbd7f960d748a6
#
_entry.id   326b1b780ada5dac2bbbd7f960d748a6
#
_cell.length_a   1.000
_cell.length_b   1.000
_cell.length_c   1.000
_cell.angle_alpha   90.00
_cell.angle_beta   90.00
_cell.angle_gamma   90.00
#
_symmetry.space_group_name_H-M   'P 1'
#
loop_
_entity.id
_entity.type
_entity.pdbx_description
1 polymer ?
#
loop_
_entity_poly.entity_id
_entity_poly.type
_entity_poly.pdbx_seq_one_letter_code
_entity_poly.pdbx_strand_id
1 'polypeptide(L)'
;MAISAKNQTVEMVKRLPGASYNSHYVSNRSPLQPQQFIKLPVGSIQPEGWLLKQLELQKDGLNGHLGEISAWLQKDDNAWLKTGGKWGWEEVPYWLRGYGNLTYLMKDEAMLKETKFWIEGILKSQREDGNFGPLVLNNGKQDFWPNMIVLWIVQSYYEYSNDARILDFMTKYCHYLLTVSDDDFLSSYWENSRGGDNLWSVVWLYNRTGDKQLLSLADKIHRNTADWTKSTQLPNWHNVNVAQCFREPATYYLFKKDTALLEASYNVQSLIRRAFGQVPGGMFGADENARIGFFDPRQGTETCGFVEQMASDQIMLLISGDPYWAENCEDVAFNSYPAAMMPDYKALRYITSPNHVVSDSQNHHPGIDNSGPFLAMNPFSSRCCQHNHGFGWPYYAEHLVLATPDNGLAAV
;
A
#
# COMPACT_ATOMS: atom_id res chain seq x y z
N MET A 1 39.09 6.20 25.79
CA MET A 1 39.32 5.03 24.92
C MET A 1 39.23 5.48 23.48
N ALA A 2 40.31 5.42 22.72
CA ALA A 2 40.29 5.77 21.30
C ALA A 2 39.70 4.58 20.54
N ILE A 3 38.57 4.82 19.88
CA ILE A 3 38.00 3.84 18.96
C ILE A 3 38.85 3.88 17.69
N SER A 4 39.67 2.86 17.50
CA SER A 4 40.44 2.66 16.26
C SER A 4 39.41 2.33 15.14
N ALA A 5 39.18 3.27 14.24
CA ALA A 5 38.49 2.99 13.01
C ALA A 5 39.35 2.05 12.16
N LYS A 6 38.98 0.78 12.08
CA LYS A 6 39.53 -0.11 11.05
C LYS A 6 39.14 0.51 9.71
N ASN A 7 40.11 0.65 8.80
CA ASN A 7 39.84 1.01 7.41
C ASN A 7 38.85 -0.02 6.83
N GLN A 8 37.59 0.35 6.76
CA GLN A 8 36.61 -0.43 6.04
C GLN A 8 36.69 -0.01 4.58
N THR A 9 36.96 -0.96 3.71
CA THR A 9 36.83 -0.76 2.26
C THR A 9 35.34 -0.82 1.91
N VAL A 10 34.82 0.26 1.34
CA VAL A 10 33.48 0.29 0.76
C VAL A 10 33.56 -0.26 -0.65
N GLU A 11 32.79 -1.31 -0.94
CA GLU A 11 32.68 -1.90 -2.25
C GLU A 11 31.30 -1.58 -2.84
N MET A 12 31.27 -1.05 -4.06
CA MET A 12 30.02 -0.89 -4.80
C MET A 12 29.64 -2.20 -5.46
N VAL A 13 28.50 -2.77 -5.08
CA VAL A 13 27.91 -3.96 -5.69
C VAL A 13 26.62 -3.60 -6.42
N LYS A 14 26.42 -4.13 -7.64
CA LYS A 14 25.18 -3.92 -8.40
C LYS A 14 23.98 -4.69 -7.83
N ARG A 15 24.24 -5.75 -7.09
CA ARG A 15 23.26 -6.58 -6.37
C ARG A 15 23.93 -7.09 -5.11
N LEU A 16 23.12 -7.21 -4.06
CA LEU A 16 23.55 -7.93 -2.88
C LEU A 16 23.93 -9.37 -3.23
N PRO A 17 24.95 -9.96 -2.59
CA PRO A 17 25.33 -11.34 -2.85
C PRO A 17 24.13 -12.26 -2.66
N GLY A 18 23.84 -13.08 -3.68
CA GLY A 18 22.62 -13.86 -3.71
C GLY A 18 22.55 -14.97 -2.71
N ALA A 19 21.35 -15.21 -2.22
CA ALA A 19 20.77 -16.48 -1.82
C ALA A 19 21.29 -17.15 -0.55
N SER A 20 21.56 -16.40 0.50
CA SER A 20 21.43 -16.95 1.84
C SER A 20 20.05 -16.56 2.40
N TYR A 21 19.48 -17.43 3.25
CA TYR A 21 18.30 -17.07 4.02
C TYR A 21 18.73 -16.30 5.25
N ASN A 22 18.06 -15.18 5.51
CA ASN A 22 18.25 -14.47 6.76
C ASN A 22 17.81 -15.38 7.93
N SER A 23 18.65 -15.53 8.95
CA SER A 23 18.38 -16.40 10.11
C SER A 23 17.54 -15.73 11.20
N HIS A 24 17.34 -14.41 11.13
CA HIS A 24 16.64 -13.62 12.14
C HIS A 24 15.25 -13.17 11.70
N TYR A 25 15.06 -12.99 10.39
CA TYR A 25 13.82 -12.46 9.83
C TYR A 25 13.25 -13.38 8.75
N VAL A 26 11.92 -13.40 8.66
CA VAL A 26 11.22 -14.22 7.66
C VAL A 26 11.47 -13.65 6.27
N SER A 27 12.10 -14.45 5.41
CA SER A 27 12.38 -14.14 4.02
C SER A 27 11.67 -15.11 3.07
N ASN A 28 11.78 -14.89 1.76
CA ASN A 28 11.17 -15.76 0.77
C ASN A 28 11.74 -17.17 0.87
N ARG A 29 10.84 -18.12 1.17
CA ARG A 29 11.19 -19.56 1.15
C ARG A 29 11.04 -20.16 -0.25
N SER A 30 11.81 -21.22 -0.52
CA SER A 30 11.65 -22.00 -1.75
C SER A 30 10.18 -22.45 -1.93
N PRO A 31 9.63 -22.41 -3.18
CA PRO A 31 10.30 -22.10 -4.45
C PRO A 31 10.38 -20.63 -4.83
N LEU A 32 9.95 -19.68 -3.98
CA LEU A 32 9.99 -18.26 -4.32
C LEU A 32 11.43 -17.79 -4.63
N GLN A 33 11.53 -16.80 -5.51
CA GLN A 33 12.77 -16.06 -5.73
C GLN A 33 13.18 -15.35 -4.44
N PRO A 34 14.45 -15.44 -3.99
CA PRO A 34 14.93 -14.66 -2.85
C PRO A 34 14.75 -13.15 -3.08
N GLN A 35 14.30 -12.46 -2.04
CA GLN A 35 14.25 -10.99 -2.04
C GLN A 35 15.64 -10.40 -1.86
N GLN A 36 15.85 -9.17 -2.34
CA GLN A 36 17.09 -8.44 -2.13
C GLN A 36 17.13 -7.80 -0.73
N PHE A 37 15.99 -7.33 -0.25
CA PHE A 37 15.82 -6.82 1.11
C PHE A 37 14.63 -7.48 1.79
N ILE A 38 14.64 -7.47 3.12
CA ILE A 38 13.62 -8.06 3.96
C ILE A 38 13.11 -6.98 4.91
N LYS A 39 11.81 -6.71 4.88
CA LYS A 39 11.18 -5.79 5.82
C LYS A 39 11.29 -6.32 7.24
N LEU A 40 11.68 -5.47 8.17
CA LEU A 40 11.63 -5.79 9.59
C LEU A 40 10.17 -5.85 10.08
N PRO A 41 9.85 -6.63 11.13
CA PRO A 41 8.52 -6.62 11.72
C PRO A 41 8.10 -5.21 12.16
N VAL A 42 6.83 -4.90 12.02
CA VAL A 42 6.26 -3.63 12.44
C VAL A 42 6.61 -3.30 13.89
N GLY A 43 7.05 -2.07 14.13
CA GLY A 43 7.48 -1.61 15.46
C GLY A 43 8.93 -1.95 15.83
N SER A 44 9.69 -2.62 14.95
CA SER A 44 11.13 -2.88 15.14
C SER A 44 11.97 -1.61 15.02
N ILE A 45 11.52 -0.64 14.23
CA ILE A 45 12.13 0.66 14.05
C ILE A 45 11.39 1.67 14.92
N GLN A 46 12.12 2.49 15.65
CA GLN A 46 11.55 3.55 16.46
C GLN A 46 11.95 4.90 15.83
N PRO A 47 11.03 5.57 15.13
CA PRO A 47 11.33 6.89 14.55
C PRO A 47 11.63 7.94 15.62
N GLU A 48 12.57 8.82 15.32
CA GLU A 48 12.94 9.98 16.15
C GLU A 48 12.98 11.25 15.30
N GLY A 49 13.19 12.40 15.96
CA GLY A 49 13.38 13.69 15.30
C GLY A 49 12.21 14.11 14.43
N TRP A 50 12.51 14.53 13.20
CA TRP A 50 11.49 15.05 12.27
C TRP A 50 10.44 14.01 11.88
N LEU A 51 10.82 12.74 11.73
CA LEU A 51 9.89 11.69 11.34
C LEU A 51 8.91 11.35 12.48
N LEU A 52 9.40 11.29 13.72
CA LEU A 52 8.52 11.19 14.88
C LEU A 52 7.51 12.33 14.89
N LYS A 53 7.97 13.58 14.56
CA LYS A 53 7.07 14.73 14.48
C LYS A 53 5.98 14.57 13.42
N GLN A 54 6.27 13.96 12.27
CA GLN A 54 5.23 13.68 11.26
C GLN A 54 4.21 12.65 11.78
N LEU A 55 4.66 11.63 12.51
CA LEU A 55 3.75 10.65 13.13
C LEU A 55 2.89 11.28 14.23
N GLU A 56 3.46 12.17 15.06
CA GLU A 56 2.70 12.94 16.04
C GLU A 56 1.63 13.82 15.38
N LEU A 57 1.98 14.53 14.30
CA LEU A 57 1.03 15.35 13.55
C LEU A 57 -0.10 14.48 12.94
N GLN A 58 0.19 13.28 12.45
CA GLN A 58 -0.86 12.36 12.00
C GLN A 58 -1.75 11.87 13.15
N LYS A 59 -1.15 11.58 14.30
CA LYS A 59 -1.89 11.17 15.51
C LYS A 59 -2.82 12.28 15.99
N ASP A 60 -2.30 13.51 16.10
CA ASP A 60 -3.04 14.67 16.59
C ASP A 60 -3.94 15.32 15.52
N GLY A 61 -3.77 14.92 14.28
CA GLY A 61 -4.51 15.37 13.11
C GLY A 61 -5.61 14.42 12.67
N LEU A 62 -5.88 14.49 11.38
CA LEU A 62 -7.02 13.79 10.77
C LEU A 62 -6.96 12.26 10.95
N ASN A 63 -5.80 11.63 10.78
CA ASN A 63 -5.69 10.18 10.88
C ASN A 63 -6.06 9.66 12.27
N GLY A 64 -5.57 10.31 13.34
CA GLY A 64 -5.86 9.91 14.73
C GLY A 64 -7.30 10.17 15.15
N HIS A 65 -7.93 11.22 14.60
CA HIS A 65 -9.27 11.69 14.99
C HIS A 65 -10.36 11.39 13.95
N LEU A 66 -10.04 10.67 12.88
CA LEU A 66 -11.01 10.42 11.81
C LEU A 66 -12.23 9.63 12.27
N GLY A 67 -12.08 8.73 13.23
CA GLY A 67 -13.20 8.01 13.85
C GLY A 67 -14.24 8.88 14.56
N GLU A 68 -13.87 10.11 14.93
CA GLU A 68 -14.77 11.08 15.59
C GLU A 68 -15.65 11.82 14.58
N ILE A 69 -15.19 12.00 13.35
CA ILE A 69 -15.84 12.85 12.35
C ILE A 69 -16.35 12.11 11.11
N SER A 70 -15.80 10.94 10.81
CA SER A 70 -16.19 10.17 9.62
C SER A 70 -17.44 9.32 9.90
N ALA A 71 -18.49 9.56 9.12
CA ALA A 71 -19.69 8.70 9.14
C ALA A 71 -19.39 7.25 8.75
N TRP A 72 -18.33 7.01 7.96
CA TRP A 72 -17.93 5.70 7.49
C TRP A 72 -17.25 4.84 8.57
N LEU A 73 -16.73 5.48 9.61
CA LEU A 73 -16.05 4.82 10.73
C LEU A 73 -16.94 4.69 11.98
N GLN A 74 -18.22 5.08 11.88
CA GLN A 74 -19.17 4.85 12.98
C GLN A 74 -19.32 3.36 13.24
N LYS A 75 -19.28 2.97 14.52
CA LYS A 75 -19.34 1.57 14.94
C LYS A 75 -20.75 0.98 14.80
N ASP A 76 -21.77 1.81 15.01
CA ASP A 76 -23.14 1.43 14.81
C ASP A 76 -23.43 1.20 13.33
N ASP A 77 -23.97 0.05 13.01
CA ASP A 77 -24.31 -0.37 11.64
C ASP A 77 -23.09 -0.44 10.68
N ASN A 78 -21.87 -0.64 11.22
CA ASN A 78 -20.67 -0.82 10.43
C ASN A 78 -20.57 -2.25 9.87
N ALA A 79 -20.29 -2.35 8.58
CA ALA A 79 -20.26 -3.63 7.86
C ALA A 79 -19.13 -4.57 8.31
N TRP A 80 -18.06 -4.05 8.90
CA TRP A 80 -16.96 -4.84 9.45
C TRP A 80 -17.23 -5.38 10.86
N LEU A 81 -18.22 -4.83 11.55
CA LEU A 81 -18.57 -5.20 12.94
C LEU A 81 -19.90 -5.93 13.04
N LYS A 82 -20.75 -5.79 12.03
CA LYS A 82 -22.11 -6.31 12.03
C LYS A 82 -22.50 -6.84 10.65
N THR A 83 -23.00 -8.06 10.61
CA THR A 83 -23.55 -8.65 9.36
C THR A 83 -24.66 -7.76 8.81
N GLY A 84 -24.57 -7.39 7.54
CA GLY A 84 -25.52 -6.51 6.87
C GLY A 84 -25.41 -5.04 7.26
N GLY A 85 -24.35 -4.64 7.96
CA GLY A 85 -24.04 -3.23 8.21
C GLY A 85 -23.84 -2.46 6.91
N LYS A 86 -24.10 -1.14 6.95
CA LYS A 86 -24.15 -0.28 5.76
C LYS A 86 -22.86 0.49 5.50
N TRP A 87 -22.06 0.76 6.54
CA TRP A 87 -20.97 1.71 6.49
C TRP A 87 -19.62 1.02 6.46
N GLY A 88 -18.62 1.68 5.87
CA GLY A 88 -17.21 1.33 6.03
C GLY A 88 -16.68 0.32 5.02
N TRP A 89 -17.25 0.22 3.82
CA TRP A 89 -16.82 -0.72 2.77
C TRP A 89 -15.30 -0.75 2.56
N GLU A 90 -14.69 0.31 1.99
CA GLU A 90 -13.23 0.43 1.87
C GLU A 90 -12.63 1.42 2.89
N GLU A 91 -13.49 2.26 3.50
CA GLU A 91 -13.05 3.35 4.35
C GLU A 91 -12.44 2.85 5.66
N VAL A 92 -13.08 1.85 6.29
CA VAL A 92 -12.51 1.21 7.49
C VAL A 92 -11.17 0.56 7.18
N PRO A 93 -11.03 -0.30 6.14
CA PRO A 93 -9.74 -0.85 5.74
C PRO A 93 -8.67 0.21 5.46
N TYR A 94 -8.99 1.23 4.67
CA TYR A 94 -8.03 2.29 4.36
C TYR A 94 -7.54 3.02 5.60
N TRP A 95 -8.47 3.46 6.46
CA TRP A 95 -8.11 4.15 7.69
C TRP A 95 -7.33 3.24 8.64
N LEU A 96 -7.81 2.03 8.87
CA LEU A 96 -7.21 1.10 9.83
C LEU A 96 -5.80 0.66 9.41
N ARG A 97 -5.51 0.60 8.09
CA ARG A 97 -4.16 0.35 7.56
C ARG A 97 -3.18 1.43 8.03
N GLY A 98 -3.55 2.69 7.92
CA GLY A 98 -2.73 3.82 8.38
C GLY A 98 -2.73 3.98 9.90
N TYR A 99 -3.91 3.96 10.51
CA TYR A 99 -4.09 4.11 11.95
C TYR A 99 -3.43 2.99 12.76
N GLY A 100 -3.56 1.73 12.32
CA GLY A 100 -2.95 0.58 12.98
C GLY A 100 -1.43 0.65 12.97
N ASN A 101 -0.82 0.92 11.80
CA ASN A 101 0.64 1.02 11.71
C ASN A 101 1.17 2.22 12.51
N LEU A 102 0.49 3.36 12.47
CA LEU A 102 0.80 4.51 13.33
C LEU A 102 0.77 4.11 14.82
N THR A 103 -0.26 3.37 15.21
CA THR A 103 -0.43 2.88 16.59
C THR A 103 0.76 2.04 17.07
N TYR A 104 1.25 1.13 16.23
CA TYR A 104 2.36 0.24 16.58
C TYR A 104 3.68 0.99 16.71
N LEU A 105 3.89 2.02 15.88
CA LEU A 105 5.08 2.89 15.94
C LEU A 105 5.04 3.82 17.16
N MET A 106 3.89 4.42 17.43
CA MET A 106 3.70 5.35 18.55
C MET A 106 3.56 4.65 19.90
N LYS A 107 3.18 3.37 19.91
CA LYS A 107 2.89 2.56 21.11
C LYS A 107 1.87 3.22 22.04
N ASP A 108 0.89 3.93 21.45
CA ASP A 108 -0.16 4.61 22.19
C ASP A 108 -1.23 3.61 22.65
N GLU A 109 -1.47 3.54 23.95
CA GLU A 109 -2.37 2.54 24.55
C GLU A 109 -3.84 2.72 24.11
N ALA A 110 -4.30 3.96 23.96
CA ALA A 110 -5.68 4.23 23.54
C ALA A 110 -5.89 3.82 22.08
N MET A 111 -4.93 4.16 21.21
CA MET A 111 -4.96 3.76 19.81
C MET A 111 -4.80 2.23 19.66
N LEU A 112 -3.98 1.57 20.50
CA LEU A 112 -3.85 0.11 20.50
C LEU A 112 -5.17 -0.57 20.85
N LYS A 113 -5.89 -0.04 21.82
CA LYS A 113 -7.20 -0.54 22.22
C LYS A 113 -8.22 -0.40 21.08
N GLU A 114 -8.23 0.74 20.41
CA GLU A 114 -9.12 0.99 19.27
C GLU A 114 -8.77 0.08 18.09
N THR A 115 -7.49 -0.01 17.73
CA THR A 115 -7.01 -0.92 16.67
C THR A 115 -7.42 -2.37 16.96
N LYS A 116 -7.21 -2.84 18.17
CA LYS A 116 -7.58 -4.19 18.58
C LYS A 116 -9.09 -4.42 18.50
N PHE A 117 -9.90 -3.45 18.84
CA PHE A 117 -11.36 -3.53 18.72
C PHE A 117 -11.77 -3.84 17.27
N TRP A 118 -11.21 -3.12 16.30
CA TRP A 118 -11.49 -3.34 14.88
C TRP A 118 -10.96 -4.69 14.39
N ILE A 119 -9.74 -5.06 14.78
CA ILE A 119 -9.16 -6.38 14.44
C ILE A 119 -10.05 -7.52 14.94
N GLU A 120 -10.52 -7.46 16.18
CA GLU A 120 -11.41 -8.49 16.73
C GLU A 120 -12.76 -8.55 15.98
N GLY A 121 -13.30 -7.41 15.54
CA GLY A 121 -14.47 -7.36 14.68
C GLY A 121 -14.23 -8.05 13.34
N ILE A 122 -13.12 -7.74 12.69
CA ILE A 122 -12.72 -8.34 11.41
C ILE A 122 -12.56 -9.86 11.56
N LEU A 123 -11.83 -10.33 12.58
CA LEU A 123 -11.63 -11.77 12.80
C LEU A 123 -12.96 -12.50 13.04
N LYS A 124 -13.86 -11.90 13.81
CA LYS A 124 -15.21 -12.47 14.08
C LYS A 124 -16.11 -12.50 12.83
N SER A 125 -15.84 -11.67 11.85
CA SER A 125 -16.62 -11.64 10.60
C SER A 125 -16.35 -12.82 9.67
N GLN A 126 -15.31 -13.64 9.96
CA GLN A 126 -14.97 -14.79 9.12
C GLN A 126 -16.05 -15.87 9.21
N ARG A 127 -16.54 -16.29 8.07
CA ARG A 127 -17.56 -17.31 7.89
C ARG A 127 -16.95 -18.72 7.79
N GLU A 128 -17.79 -19.73 7.84
CA GLU A 128 -17.36 -21.15 7.76
C GLU A 128 -16.66 -21.47 6.44
N ASP A 129 -17.02 -20.82 5.34
CA ASP A 129 -16.38 -20.96 4.04
C ASP A 129 -14.99 -20.34 3.97
N GLY A 130 -14.58 -19.55 4.96
CA GLY A 130 -13.31 -18.83 5.03
C GLY A 130 -13.39 -17.39 4.56
N ASN A 131 -14.47 -16.96 3.88
CA ASN A 131 -14.67 -15.56 3.51
C ASN A 131 -14.96 -14.70 4.75
N PHE A 132 -14.70 -13.40 4.68
CA PHE A 132 -14.85 -12.50 5.81
C PHE A 132 -15.32 -11.10 5.38
N GLY A 133 -15.69 -10.28 6.38
CA GLY A 133 -16.08 -8.90 6.16
C GLY A 133 -17.42 -8.73 5.46
N PRO A 134 -17.71 -7.54 4.92
CA PRO A 134 -18.95 -7.24 4.25
C PRO A 134 -19.19 -8.12 3.02
N LEU A 135 -20.44 -8.54 2.85
CA LEU A 135 -20.88 -9.13 1.58
C LEU A 135 -21.33 -8.00 0.64
N VAL A 136 -20.37 -7.40 -0.01
CA VAL A 136 -20.64 -6.37 -1.02
C VAL A 136 -20.76 -7.03 -2.38
N LEU A 137 -21.90 -6.85 -3.02
CA LEU A 137 -22.14 -7.37 -4.36
C LEU A 137 -22.01 -6.24 -5.38
N ASN A 138 -21.10 -6.42 -6.32
CA ASN A 138 -20.97 -5.58 -7.48
C ASN A 138 -21.50 -6.35 -8.71
N ASN A 139 -22.60 -5.88 -9.30
CA ASN A 139 -23.31 -6.60 -10.37
C ASN A 139 -23.68 -8.04 -10.00
N GLY A 140 -24.06 -8.28 -8.74
CA GLY A 140 -24.42 -9.60 -8.23
C GLY A 140 -23.24 -10.50 -7.86
N LYS A 141 -22.00 -10.05 -8.02
CA LYS A 141 -20.77 -10.76 -7.66
C LYS A 141 -20.13 -10.18 -6.42
N GLN A 142 -19.47 -11.02 -5.61
CA GLN A 142 -18.72 -10.59 -4.44
C GLN A 142 -17.60 -9.64 -4.86
N ASP A 143 -17.50 -8.49 -4.19
CA ASP A 143 -16.38 -7.57 -4.34
C ASP A 143 -15.29 -7.89 -3.29
N PHE A 144 -14.11 -8.26 -3.76
CA PHE A 144 -12.97 -8.64 -2.92
C PHE A 144 -11.99 -7.48 -2.65
N TRP A 145 -12.22 -6.30 -3.20
CA TRP A 145 -11.30 -5.18 -3.07
C TRP A 145 -11.03 -4.78 -1.60
N PRO A 146 -12.03 -4.58 -0.73
CA PRO A 146 -11.74 -4.19 0.64
C PRO A 146 -10.97 -5.25 1.44
N ASN A 147 -11.21 -6.52 1.11
CA ASN A 147 -10.51 -7.63 1.76
C ASN A 147 -9.00 -7.61 1.48
N MET A 148 -8.57 -7.15 0.28
CA MET A 148 -7.15 -7.02 -0.06
C MET A 148 -6.44 -6.06 0.89
N ILE A 149 -7.08 -4.94 1.23
CA ILE A 149 -6.53 -3.95 2.17
C ILE A 149 -6.46 -4.56 3.58
N VAL A 150 -7.49 -5.28 4.00
CA VAL A 150 -7.52 -5.93 5.33
C VAL A 150 -6.42 -6.96 5.50
N LEU A 151 -6.04 -7.68 4.44
CA LEU A 151 -4.92 -8.61 4.53
C LEU A 151 -3.61 -7.90 4.96
N TRP A 152 -3.37 -6.67 4.51
CA TRP A 152 -2.21 -5.89 4.94
C TRP A 152 -2.32 -5.47 6.42
N ILE A 153 -3.51 -5.10 6.85
CA ILE A 153 -3.78 -4.73 8.25
C ILE A 153 -3.49 -5.88 9.21
N VAL A 154 -4.01 -7.06 8.91
CA VAL A 154 -3.82 -8.23 9.78
C VAL A 154 -2.38 -8.75 9.74
N GLN A 155 -1.66 -8.59 8.61
CA GLN A 155 -0.23 -8.85 8.53
C GLN A 155 0.56 -7.97 9.50
N SER A 156 0.33 -6.65 9.48
CA SER A 156 0.96 -5.71 10.41
C SER A 156 0.60 -6.01 11.87
N TYR A 157 -0.65 -6.36 12.13
CA TYR A 157 -1.07 -6.77 13.47
C TYR A 157 -0.37 -8.05 13.95
N TYR A 158 -0.22 -9.04 13.07
CA TYR A 158 0.55 -10.25 13.38
C TYR A 158 2.02 -9.94 13.69
N GLU A 159 2.65 -9.12 12.87
CA GLU A 159 4.06 -8.74 13.05
C GLU A 159 4.29 -8.02 14.39
N TYR A 160 3.33 -7.22 14.83
CA TYR A 160 3.38 -6.51 16.12
C TYR A 160 3.04 -7.41 17.31
N SER A 161 1.97 -8.22 17.20
CA SER A 161 1.36 -8.94 18.33
C SER A 161 1.77 -10.40 18.45
N ASN A 162 2.24 -11.03 17.37
CA ASN A 162 2.41 -12.47 17.22
C ASN A 162 1.10 -13.29 17.45
N ASP A 163 -0.07 -12.71 17.18
CA ASP A 163 -1.34 -13.40 17.31
C ASP A 163 -1.50 -14.50 16.24
N ALA A 164 -1.31 -15.75 16.65
CA ALA A 164 -1.33 -16.91 15.75
C ALA A 164 -2.67 -17.09 15.00
N ARG A 165 -3.77 -16.55 15.51
CA ARG A 165 -5.09 -16.60 14.84
C ARG A 165 -5.05 -15.98 13.44
N ILE A 166 -4.17 -15.00 13.22
CA ILE A 166 -4.05 -14.31 11.94
C ILE A 166 -3.63 -15.27 10.83
N LEU A 167 -2.68 -16.17 11.09
CA LEU A 167 -2.23 -17.12 10.07
C LEU A 167 -3.35 -18.07 9.64
N ASP A 168 -4.14 -18.57 10.59
CA ASP A 168 -5.30 -19.41 10.33
C ASP A 168 -6.40 -18.65 9.57
N PHE A 169 -6.70 -17.42 10.01
CA PHE A 169 -7.66 -16.52 9.36
C PHE A 169 -7.30 -16.27 7.88
N MET A 170 -6.06 -15.87 7.61
CA MET A 170 -5.60 -15.61 6.26
C MET A 170 -5.56 -16.87 5.40
N THR A 171 -5.14 -18.00 5.98
CA THR A 171 -5.09 -19.30 5.27
C THR A 171 -6.49 -19.73 4.83
N LYS A 172 -7.48 -19.67 5.71
CA LYS A 172 -8.88 -19.99 5.38
C LYS A 172 -9.40 -19.09 4.26
N TYR A 173 -9.12 -17.80 4.33
CA TYR A 173 -9.54 -16.89 3.28
C TYR A 173 -8.87 -17.17 1.94
N CYS A 174 -7.56 -17.44 1.93
CA CYS A 174 -6.85 -17.80 0.69
C CYS A 174 -7.38 -19.12 0.08
N HIS A 175 -7.73 -20.09 0.92
CA HIS A 175 -8.38 -21.31 0.44
C HIS A 175 -9.77 -21.06 -0.14
N TYR A 176 -10.56 -20.17 0.51
CA TYR A 176 -11.83 -19.74 -0.05
C TYR A 176 -11.66 -19.10 -1.43
N LEU A 177 -10.68 -18.21 -1.63
CA LEU A 177 -10.43 -17.58 -2.93
C LEU A 177 -10.13 -18.61 -4.05
N LEU A 178 -9.55 -19.75 -3.71
CA LEU A 178 -9.35 -20.85 -4.68
C LEU A 178 -10.67 -21.50 -5.12
N THR A 179 -11.71 -21.47 -4.30
CA THR A 179 -13.01 -22.06 -4.62
C THR A 179 -13.90 -21.17 -5.50
N VAL A 180 -13.62 -19.85 -5.51
CA VAL A 180 -14.37 -18.89 -6.35
C VAL A 180 -14.12 -19.20 -7.83
N SER A 181 -15.16 -19.19 -8.66
CA SER A 181 -14.98 -19.41 -10.11
C SER A 181 -14.15 -18.30 -10.75
N ASP A 182 -13.44 -18.59 -11.84
CA ASP A 182 -12.68 -17.55 -12.56
C ASP A 182 -13.59 -16.45 -13.12
N ASP A 183 -14.85 -16.75 -13.44
CA ASP A 183 -15.83 -15.75 -13.90
C ASP A 183 -16.29 -14.77 -12.82
N ASP A 184 -16.15 -15.15 -11.55
CA ASP A 184 -16.55 -14.35 -10.39
C ASP A 184 -15.35 -13.72 -9.69
N PHE A 185 -14.15 -14.27 -9.90
CA PHE A 185 -12.95 -13.85 -9.21
C PHE A 185 -12.32 -12.62 -9.86
N LEU A 186 -12.09 -11.56 -9.08
CA LEU A 186 -11.52 -10.29 -9.53
C LEU A 186 -12.27 -9.70 -10.75
N SER A 187 -13.59 -9.81 -10.75
CA SER A 187 -14.42 -9.48 -11.91
C SER A 187 -14.86 -8.00 -11.94
N SER A 188 -14.79 -7.27 -10.83
CA SER A 188 -15.12 -5.85 -10.77
C SER A 188 -13.91 -4.96 -11.07
N TYR A 189 -14.19 -3.70 -11.42
CA TYR A 189 -13.18 -2.74 -11.89
C TYR A 189 -12.01 -2.55 -10.90
N TRP A 190 -12.32 -2.34 -9.62
CA TRP A 190 -11.28 -2.09 -8.62
C TRP A 190 -10.45 -3.33 -8.31
N GLU A 191 -11.10 -4.43 -8.03
CA GLU A 191 -10.41 -5.67 -7.67
C GLU A 191 -9.62 -6.26 -8.84
N ASN A 192 -10.14 -6.14 -10.08
CA ASN A 192 -9.42 -6.56 -11.28
C ASN A 192 -8.12 -5.77 -11.46
N SER A 193 -8.18 -4.45 -11.31
CA SER A 193 -7.00 -3.60 -11.43
C SER A 193 -5.99 -3.87 -10.33
N ARG A 194 -6.43 -4.20 -9.10
CA ARG A 194 -5.65 -4.20 -7.86
C ARG A 194 -5.30 -5.59 -7.32
N GLY A 195 -5.45 -6.64 -8.11
CA GLY A 195 -5.16 -8.02 -7.69
C GLY A 195 -3.72 -8.24 -7.19
N GLY A 196 -2.78 -7.38 -7.57
CA GLY A 196 -1.40 -7.39 -7.08
C GLY A 196 -1.26 -7.24 -5.56
N ASP A 197 -2.20 -6.61 -4.88
CA ASP A 197 -2.22 -6.52 -3.41
C ASP A 197 -2.48 -7.87 -2.75
N ASN A 198 -3.40 -8.65 -3.31
CA ASN A 198 -3.58 -10.04 -2.91
C ASN A 198 -2.30 -10.85 -3.11
N LEU A 199 -1.64 -10.67 -4.23
CA LEU A 199 -0.43 -11.41 -4.58
C LEU A 199 0.70 -11.15 -3.57
N TRP A 200 0.88 -9.90 -3.13
CA TRP A 200 1.84 -9.56 -2.07
C TRP A 200 1.48 -10.23 -0.73
N SER A 201 0.19 -10.26 -0.40
CA SER A 201 -0.31 -10.94 0.81
C SER A 201 -0.10 -12.46 0.74
N VAL A 202 -0.20 -13.06 -0.46
CA VAL A 202 0.11 -14.47 -0.68
C VAL A 202 1.60 -14.76 -0.47
N VAL A 203 2.52 -13.90 -0.93
CA VAL A 203 3.96 -14.00 -0.65
C VAL A 203 4.20 -14.01 0.87
N TRP A 204 3.62 -13.04 1.58
CA TRP A 204 3.77 -12.90 3.02
C TRP A 204 3.31 -14.15 3.79
N LEU A 205 2.12 -14.66 3.44
CA LEU A 205 1.54 -15.84 4.09
C LEU A 205 2.30 -17.12 3.75
N TYR A 206 2.69 -17.30 2.48
CA TYR A 206 3.48 -18.45 2.05
C TYR A 206 4.80 -18.55 2.82
N ASN A 207 5.48 -17.44 3.01
CA ASN A 207 6.74 -17.41 3.75
C ASN A 207 6.60 -17.89 5.21
N ARG A 208 5.41 -17.72 5.80
CA ARG A 208 5.14 -18.12 7.20
C ARG A 208 4.56 -19.52 7.32
N THR A 209 3.70 -19.93 6.40
CA THR A 209 2.99 -21.23 6.50
C THR A 209 3.62 -22.33 5.65
N GLY A 210 4.18 -22.02 4.49
CA GLY A 210 4.64 -22.97 3.50
C GLY A 210 3.51 -23.73 2.79
N ASP A 211 2.29 -23.24 2.89
CA ASP A 211 1.12 -23.85 2.25
C ASP A 211 1.22 -23.80 0.73
N LYS A 212 1.36 -24.95 0.11
CA LYS A 212 1.55 -25.08 -1.34
C LYS A 212 0.33 -24.62 -2.16
N GLN A 213 -0.86 -24.60 -1.60
CA GLN A 213 -2.05 -24.11 -2.29
C GLN A 213 -1.93 -22.61 -2.62
N LEU A 214 -1.15 -21.86 -1.82
CA LEU A 214 -0.88 -20.46 -2.07
C LEU A 214 -0.11 -20.22 -3.39
N LEU A 215 0.68 -21.19 -3.85
CA LEU A 215 1.35 -21.09 -5.15
C LEU A 215 0.33 -21.16 -6.30
N SER A 216 -0.68 -22.03 -6.17
CA SER A 216 -1.79 -22.10 -7.13
C SER A 216 -2.68 -20.86 -7.07
N LEU A 217 -2.87 -20.26 -5.87
CA LEU A 217 -3.60 -19.01 -5.71
C LEU A 217 -2.86 -17.85 -6.40
N ALA A 218 -1.54 -17.80 -6.29
CA ALA A 218 -0.74 -16.79 -7.00
C ALA A 218 -0.97 -16.85 -8.51
N ASP A 219 -0.98 -18.06 -9.10
CA ASP A 219 -1.27 -18.26 -10.52
C ASP A 219 -2.70 -17.83 -10.88
N LYS A 220 -3.66 -18.10 -10.01
CA LYS A 220 -5.05 -17.67 -10.21
C LYS A 220 -5.20 -16.15 -10.16
N ILE A 221 -4.55 -15.50 -9.20
CA ILE A 221 -4.59 -14.02 -9.08
C ILE A 221 -4.00 -13.38 -10.33
N HIS A 222 -2.80 -13.77 -10.73
CA HIS A 222 -2.14 -13.20 -11.92
C HIS A 222 -2.97 -13.39 -13.19
N ARG A 223 -3.59 -14.55 -13.38
CA ARG A 223 -4.44 -14.82 -14.55
C ARG A 223 -5.71 -13.98 -14.60
N ASN A 224 -6.26 -13.62 -13.44
CA ASN A 224 -7.54 -12.90 -13.33
C ASN A 224 -7.41 -11.41 -13.02
N THR A 225 -6.21 -10.91 -12.74
CA THR A 225 -5.98 -9.46 -12.61
C THR A 225 -5.75 -8.81 -13.97
N ALA A 226 -5.84 -7.46 -14.00
CA ALA A 226 -5.52 -6.69 -15.20
C ALA A 226 -4.10 -6.95 -15.66
N ASP A 227 -3.89 -7.02 -16.97
CA ASP A 227 -2.58 -7.34 -17.55
C ASP A 227 -1.62 -6.14 -17.53
N TRP A 228 -0.83 -6.05 -16.46
CA TRP A 228 0.22 -5.05 -16.28
C TRP A 228 1.55 -5.40 -16.99
N THR A 229 1.60 -6.50 -17.74
CA THR A 229 2.82 -6.91 -18.44
C THR A 229 3.04 -6.19 -19.77
N LYS A 230 2.01 -5.53 -20.32
CA LYS A 230 2.09 -4.83 -21.60
C LYS A 230 2.90 -3.55 -21.51
N SER A 231 3.95 -3.47 -22.31
CA SER A 231 4.90 -2.36 -22.30
C SER A 231 4.45 -1.10 -23.07
N THR A 232 3.42 -1.20 -23.89
CA THR A 232 2.99 -0.11 -24.79
C THR A 232 1.62 0.47 -24.46
N GLN A 233 0.83 -0.23 -23.65
CA GLN A 233 -0.50 0.17 -23.29
C GLN A 233 -0.80 -0.30 -21.87
N LEU A 234 -1.19 0.63 -20.99
CA LEU A 234 -1.65 0.28 -19.65
C LEU A 234 -3.05 -0.31 -19.72
N PRO A 235 -3.36 -1.30 -18.87
CA PRO A 235 -4.70 -1.86 -18.76
C PRO A 235 -5.69 -0.86 -18.13
N ASN A 236 -5.17 0.15 -17.43
CA ASN A 236 -5.93 1.14 -16.70
C ASN A 236 -5.11 2.44 -16.60
N TRP A 237 -5.78 3.59 -16.64
CA TRP A 237 -5.14 4.92 -16.57
C TRP A 237 -5.48 5.67 -15.28
N HIS A 238 -6.27 5.08 -14.40
CA HIS A 238 -6.61 5.69 -13.12
C HIS A 238 -5.37 5.79 -12.23
N ASN A 239 -5.17 6.96 -11.62
CA ASN A 239 -3.99 7.30 -10.83
C ASN A 239 -3.62 6.21 -9.83
N VAL A 240 -4.55 5.89 -8.93
CA VAL A 240 -4.31 4.93 -7.83
C VAL A 240 -4.08 3.53 -8.37
N ASN A 241 -4.83 3.11 -9.40
CA ASN A 241 -4.63 1.79 -10.00
C ASN A 241 -3.24 1.65 -10.60
N VAL A 242 -2.72 2.68 -11.29
CA VAL A 242 -1.35 2.66 -11.82
C VAL A 242 -0.34 2.64 -10.67
N ALA A 243 -0.43 3.57 -9.72
CA ALA A 243 0.51 3.70 -8.60
C ALA A 243 0.56 2.43 -7.74
N GLN A 244 -0.57 1.77 -7.54
CA GLN A 244 -0.70 0.58 -6.71
C GLN A 244 -0.31 -0.72 -7.42
N CYS A 245 -0.54 -0.80 -8.73
CA CYS A 245 -0.57 -2.11 -9.41
C CYS A 245 0.51 -2.31 -10.46
N PHE A 246 1.28 -1.29 -10.84
CA PHE A 246 2.42 -1.48 -11.77
C PHE A 246 3.43 -2.52 -11.25
N ARG A 247 3.48 -2.77 -9.95
CA ARG A 247 4.36 -3.75 -9.30
C ARG A 247 3.84 -5.20 -9.34
N GLU A 248 2.62 -5.43 -9.83
CA GLU A 248 2.03 -6.77 -9.88
C GLU A 248 2.93 -7.78 -10.62
N PRO A 249 3.42 -7.48 -11.83
CA PRO A 249 4.30 -8.42 -12.53
C PRO A 249 5.60 -8.71 -11.76
N ALA A 250 6.21 -7.71 -11.13
CA ALA A 250 7.40 -7.90 -10.30
C ALA A 250 7.11 -8.76 -9.06
N THR A 251 5.92 -8.65 -8.48
CA THR A 251 5.50 -9.51 -7.38
C THR A 251 5.32 -10.96 -7.87
N TYR A 252 4.73 -11.15 -9.05
CA TYR A 252 4.57 -12.48 -9.64
C TYR A 252 5.90 -13.10 -10.10
N TYR A 253 6.90 -12.27 -10.46
CA TYR A 253 8.28 -12.71 -10.70
C TYR A 253 8.82 -13.55 -9.54
N LEU A 254 8.46 -13.24 -8.29
CA LEU A 254 8.90 -14.03 -7.14
C LEU A 254 8.48 -15.49 -7.22
N PHE A 255 7.36 -15.79 -7.85
CA PHE A 255 6.84 -17.17 -8.05
C PHE A 255 7.42 -17.83 -9.29
N LYS A 256 7.59 -17.09 -10.38
CA LYS A 256 7.96 -17.65 -11.70
C LYS A 256 9.43 -17.55 -12.04
N LYS A 257 10.16 -16.60 -11.45
CA LYS A 257 11.58 -16.31 -11.72
C LYS A 257 11.86 -15.86 -13.17
N ASP A 258 10.81 -15.48 -13.89
CA ASP A 258 10.91 -14.92 -15.23
C ASP A 258 11.22 -13.43 -15.15
N THR A 259 12.43 -13.03 -15.55
CA THR A 259 12.88 -11.65 -15.48
C THR A 259 12.05 -10.69 -16.35
N ALA A 260 11.37 -11.17 -17.39
CA ALA A 260 10.47 -10.37 -18.19
C ALA A 260 9.32 -9.78 -17.36
N LEU A 261 8.88 -10.48 -16.31
CA LEU A 261 7.87 -9.98 -15.37
C LEU A 261 8.42 -8.82 -14.53
N LEU A 262 9.65 -8.91 -14.06
CA LEU A 262 10.28 -7.82 -13.33
C LEU A 262 10.46 -6.59 -14.25
N GLU A 263 10.96 -6.81 -15.46
CA GLU A 263 11.14 -5.77 -16.50
C GLU A 263 9.81 -5.11 -16.86
N ALA A 264 8.70 -5.85 -16.88
CA ALA A 264 7.37 -5.30 -17.16
C ALA A 264 6.99 -4.20 -16.17
N SER A 265 7.24 -4.36 -14.88
CA SER A 265 6.97 -3.32 -13.87
C SER A 265 7.80 -2.05 -14.10
N TYR A 266 9.09 -2.18 -14.47
CA TYR A 266 9.93 -1.04 -14.85
C TYR A 266 9.40 -0.36 -16.12
N ASN A 267 8.93 -1.13 -17.09
CA ASN A 267 8.37 -0.59 -18.33
C ASN A 267 7.10 0.22 -18.08
N VAL A 268 6.19 -0.26 -17.22
CA VAL A 268 4.99 0.49 -16.83
C VAL A 268 5.36 1.81 -16.16
N GLN A 269 6.25 1.78 -15.17
CA GLN A 269 6.73 2.99 -14.49
C GLN A 269 7.39 3.96 -15.47
N SER A 270 8.24 3.46 -16.36
CA SER A 270 8.88 4.27 -17.40
C SER A 270 7.86 4.87 -18.38
N LEU A 271 6.85 4.11 -18.78
CA LEU A 271 5.80 4.59 -19.67
C LEU A 271 5.01 5.74 -19.04
N ILE A 272 4.53 5.55 -17.82
CA ILE A 272 3.72 6.57 -17.14
C ILE A 272 4.54 7.83 -16.83
N ARG A 273 5.80 7.67 -16.41
CA ARG A 273 6.69 8.80 -16.12
C ARG A 273 7.06 9.60 -17.36
N ARG A 274 7.32 8.94 -18.50
CA ARG A 274 7.59 9.63 -19.78
C ARG A 274 6.38 10.37 -20.30
N ALA A 275 5.18 9.81 -20.14
CA ALA A 275 3.96 10.39 -20.69
C ALA A 275 3.38 11.50 -19.78
N PHE A 276 3.48 11.35 -18.46
CA PHE A 276 2.78 12.19 -17.48
C PHE A 276 3.64 12.63 -16.29
N GLY A 277 4.95 12.40 -16.33
CA GLY A 277 5.88 12.71 -15.25
C GLY A 277 6.39 14.16 -15.25
N GLN A 278 5.74 15.11 -15.91
CA GLN A 278 6.08 16.54 -15.91
C GLN A 278 5.70 17.25 -14.60
N VAL A 279 5.01 16.58 -13.71
CA VAL A 279 4.75 17.05 -12.35
C VAL A 279 5.95 16.74 -11.45
N PRO A 280 6.35 17.66 -10.56
CA PRO A 280 7.46 17.43 -9.64
C PRO A 280 7.08 16.45 -8.51
N GLY A 281 8.08 15.99 -7.76
CA GLY A 281 7.88 15.23 -6.52
C GLY A 281 7.60 13.75 -6.72
N GLY A 282 8.27 13.09 -7.68
CA GLY A 282 8.26 11.64 -7.82
C GLY A 282 6.99 11.03 -8.45
N MET A 283 5.97 11.84 -8.70
CA MET A 283 4.66 11.39 -9.19
C MET A 283 4.46 11.64 -10.69
N PHE A 284 3.29 11.31 -11.16
CA PHE A 284 2.80 11.57 -12.51
C PHE A 284 1.42 12.25 -12.46
N GLY A 285 1.12 13.06 -13.45
CA GLY A 285 -0.13 13.81 -13.55
C GLY A 285 -1.32 12.89 -13.87
N ALA A 286 -2.20 12.72 -12.90
CA ALA A 286 -3.46 12.00 -13.04
C ALA A 286 -4.40 12.39 -11.88
N ASP A 287 -5.31 13.29 -12.15
CA ASP A 287 -6.27 13.81 -11.16
C ASP A 287 -7.38 12.80 -10.79
N GLU A 288 -7.72 11.91 -11.61
CA GLU A 288 -8.38 10.62 -11.49
C GLU A 288 -7.73 9.70 -12.51
N ASN A 289 -7.58 10.19 -13.74
CA ASN A 289 -7.01 9.44 -14.83
C ASN A 289 -5.89 10.22 -15.51
N ALA A 290 -4.81 9.54 -15.84
CA ALA A 290 -3.85 10.05 -16.80
C ALA A 290 -4.52 10.11 -18.19
N ARG A 291 -4.41 11.26 -18.86
CA ARG A 291 -5.06 11.50 -20.15
C ARG A 291 -4.06 11.60 -21.27
N ILE A 292 -4.09 10.64 -22.18
CA ILE A 292 -3.22 10.63 -23.36
C ILE A 292 -3.40 11.93 -24.14
N GLY A 293 -2.29 12.58 -24.46
CA GLY A 293 -2.28 13.85 -25.20
C GLY A 293 -2.47 15.10 -24.32
N PHE A 294 -2.65 14.95 -23.00
CA PHE A 294 -2.71 16.06 -22.07
C PHE A 294 -1.39 16.18 -21.31
N PHE A 295 -0.63 17.22 -21.60
CA PHE A 295 0.73 17.44 -21.06
C PHE A 295 0.85 18.75 -20.29
N ASP A 296 -0.23 19.23 -19.69
CA ASP A 296 -0.20 20.45 -18.91
C ASP A 296 0.54 20.23 -17.57
N PRO A 297 1.58 21.04 -17.26
CA PRO A 297 2.34 20.93 -16.03
C PRO A 297 1.56 21.29 -14.76
N ARG A 298 0.34 21.78 -14.91
CA ARG A 298 -0.61 22.02 -13.79
C ARG A 298 -1.49 20.82 -13.51
N GLN A 299 -1.34 19.73 -14.25
CA GLN A 299 -2.14 18.53 -14.05
C GLN A 299 -2.04 18.06 -12.59
N GLY A 300 -3.21 17.78 -12.01
CA GLY A 300 -3.30 17.34 -10.63
C GLY A 300 -2.92 15.88 -10.45
N THR A 301 -2.76 15.50 -9.18
CA THR A 301 -2.51 14.12 -8.77
C THR A 301 -3.34 13.82 -7.54
N GLU A 302 -4.04 12.70 -7.55
CA GLU A 302 -4.86 12.24 -6.44
C GLU A 302 -4.01 11.84 -5.23
N THR A 303 -4.43 12.23 -4.03
CA THR A 303 -3.68 11.97 -2.79
C THR A 303 -3.52 10.48 -2.47
N CYS A 304 -4.50 9.62 -2.78
CA CYS A 304 -4.33 8.18 -2.65
C CYS A 304 -3.14 7.66 -3.47
N GLY A 305 -2.93 8.23 -4.66
CA GLY A 305 -1.80 7.85 -5.51
C GLY A 305 -0.44 8.05 -4.85
N PHE A 306 -0.28 9.05 -3.99
CA PHE A 306 0.99 9.28 -3.29
C PHE A 306 1.34 8.12 -2.36
N VAL A 307 0.42 7.74 -1.48
CA VAL A 307 0.68 6.67 -0.51
C VAL A 307 0.80 5.30 -1.16
N GLU A 308 0.04 5.05 -2.23
CA GLU A 308 0.14 3.79 -2.98
C GLU A 308 1.42 3.71 -3.83
N GLN A 309 1.90 4.84 -4.38
CA GLN A 309 3.19 4.89 -5.05
C GLN A 309 4.33 4.61 -4.07
N MET A 310 4.33 5.27 -2.91
CA MET A 310 5.32 5.01 -1.85
C MET A 310 5.36 3.53 -1.46
N ALA A 311 4.20 2.91 -1.26
CA ALA A 311 4.11 1.49 -0.94
C ALA A 311 4.64 0.59 -2.07
N SER A 312 4.33 0.92 -3.31
CA SER A 312 4.81 0.18 -4.49
C SER A 312 6.32 0.32 -4.67
N ASP A 313 6.86 1.51 -4.50
CA ASP A 313 8.30 1.77 -4.58
C ASP A 313 9.07 0.94 -3.53
N GLN A 314 8.57 0.90 -2.29
CA GLN A 314 9.16 0.10 -1.22
C GLN A 314 9.12 -1.40 -1.52
N ILE A 315 8.03 -1.92 -2.07
CA ILE A 315 7.93 -3.32 -2.48
C ILE A 315 8.88 -3.62 -3.64
N MET A 316 8.96 -2.74 -4.61
CA MET A 316 9.92 -2.87 -5.72
C MET A 316 11.37 -2.87 -5.23
N LEU A 317 11.70 -2.04 -4.24
CA LEU A 317 13.00 -2.05 -3.58
C LEU A 317 13.28 -3.39 -2.90
N LEU A 318 12.33 -3.95 -2.14
CA LEU A 318 12.48 -5.26 -1.51
C LEU A 318 12.74 -6.37 -2.53
N ILE A 319 12.08 -6.32 -3.69
CA ILE A 319 12.20 -7.34 -4.76
C ILE A 319 13.49 -7.18 -5.53
N SER A 320 13.80 -5.97 -6.00
CA SER A 320 14.87 -5.72 -6.97
C SER A 320 16.21 -5.32 -6.34
N GLY A 321 16.18 -4.67 -5.17
CA GLY A 321 17.35 -4.05 -4.56
C GLY A 321 17.82 -2.79 -5.29
N ASP A 322 17.04 -2.26 -6.23
CA ASP A 322 17.41 -1.10 -7.02
C ASP A 322 17.14 0.20 -6.23
N PRO A 323 18.16 1.02 -5.93
CA PRO A 323 18.01 2.25 -5.17
C PRO A 323 17.09 3.29 -5.84
N TYR A 324 16.86 3.20 -7.14
CA TYR A 324 15.89 4.04 -7.84
C TYR A 324 14.53 4.08 -7.11
N TRP A 325 14.09 2.94 -6.58
CA TRP A 325 12.80 2.85 -5.88
C TRP A 325 12.81 3.54 -4.53
N ALA A 326 13.92 3.48 -3.80
CA ALA A 326 14.09 4.24 -2.56
C ALA A 326 14.08 5.75 -2.83
N GLU A 327 14.84 6.19 -3.85
CA GLU A 327 14.90 7.60 -4.26
C GLU A 327 13.54 8.13 -4.71
N ASN A 328 12.78 7.36 -5.52
CA ASN A 328 11.45 7.78 -5.95
C ASN A 328 10.45 7.83 -4.78
N CYS A 329 10.53 6.86 -3.86
CA CYS A 329 9.72 6.86 -2.63
C CYS A 329 10.00 8.11 -1.79
N GLU A 330 11.28 8.47 -1.60
CA GLU A 330 11.70 9.66 -0.87
C GLU A 330 11.20 10.94 -1.55
N ASP A 331 11.28 11.01 -2.89
CA ASP A 331 10.78 12.14 -3.67
C ASP A 331 9.27 12.36 -3.44
N VAL A 332 8.48 11.29 -3.45
CA VAL A 332 7.04 11.35 -3.16
C VAL A 332 6.80 11.75 -1.70
N ALA A 333 7.52 11.12 -0.75
CA ALA A 333 7.34 11.32 0.68
C ALA A 333 7.65 12.76 1.13
N PHE A 334 8.67 13.40 0.54
CA PHE A 334 9.10 14.74 0.95
C PHE A 334 8.52 15.89 0.13
N ASN A 335 7.92 15.60 -1.02
CA ASN A 335 7.39 16.64 -1.90
C ASN A 335 5.88 16.49 -2.13
N SER A 336 5.46 15.44 -2.83
CA SER A 336 4.07 15.29 -3.25
C SER A 336 3.12 15.01 -2.09
N TYR A 337 3.47 14.09 -1.21
CA TYR A 337 2.61 13.67 -0.12
C TYR A 337 2.34 14.78 0.91
N PRO A 338 3.35 15.48 1.47
CA PRO A 338 3.07 16.58 2.41
C PRO A 338 2.38 17.77 1.76
N ALA A 339 2.54 17.98 0.45
CA ALA A 339 1.84 19.05 -0.26
C ALA A 339 0.31 18.83 -0.28
N ALA A 340 -0.17 17.61 -0.10
CA ALA A 340 -1.60 17.32 -0.01
C ALA A 340 -2.21 17.66 1.35
N MET A 341 -1.40 17.87 2.39
CA MET A 341 -1.84 18.04 3.77
C MET A 341 -1.71 19.49 4.23
N MET A 342 -2.57 19.91 5.15
CA MET A 342 -2.28 21.09 5.97
C MET A 342 -1.10 20.82 6.91
N PRO A 343 -0.33 21.86 7.31
CA PRO A 343 0.81 21.67 8.22
C PRO A 343 0.48 21.02 9.56
N ASP A 344 -0.76 21.11 10.02
CA ASP A 344 -1.27 20.50 11.25
C ASP A 344 -1.97 19.15 11.02
N TYR A 345 -2.00 18.66 9.77
CA TYR A 345 -2.63 17.42 9.34
C TYR A 345 -4.14 17.31 9.64
N LYS A 346 -4.84 18.43 9.87
CA LYS A 346 -6.29 18.45 10.15
C LYS A 346 -7.18 18.56 8.92
N ALA A 347 -6.59 18.75 7.77
CA ALA A 347 -7.28 18.72 6.48
C ALA A 347 -6.31 18.30 5.37
N LEU A 348 -6.87 17.84 4.26
CA LEU A 348 -6.14 17.50 3.05
C LEU A 348 -6.91 17.96 1.82
N ARG A 349 -6.23 18.01 0.69
CA ARG A 349 -6.90 18.14 -0.60
C ARG A 349 -6.99 16.76 -1.27
N TYR A 350 -8.03 16.57 -2.03
CA TYR A 350 -8.17 15.35 -2.83
C TYR A 350 -7.17 15.33 -3.99
N ILE A 351 -7.13 16.44 -4.74
CA ILE A 351 -6.21 16.65 -5.86
C ILE A 351 -5.15 17.68 -5.47
N THR A 352 -3.90 17.31 -5.58
CA THR A 352 -2.76 18.22 -5.46
C THR A 352 -2.29 18.58 -6.86
N SER A 353 -2.32 19.85 -7.20
CA SER A 353 -1.88 20.33 -8.50
C SER A 353 -0.65 21.22 -8.32
N PRO A 354 0.49 20.88 -8.94
CA PRO A 354 1.66 21.75 -8.94
C PRO A 354 1.36 23.03 -9.72
N ASN A 355 2.10 24.10 -9.43
CA ASN A 355 1.93 25.40 -10.07
C ASN A 355 0.56 26.07 -9.87
N HIS A 356 -0.23 25.60 -8.94
CA HIS A 356 -1.42 26.32 -8.46
C HIS A 356 -1.06 27.29 -7.36
N VAL A 357 -1.38 28.56 -7.58
CA VAL A 357 -1.09 29.64 -6.62
C VAL A 357 -2.04 29.63 -5.43
N VAL A 358 -3.28 29.19 -5.65
CA VAL A 358 -4.36 29.20 -4.66
C VAL A 358 -4.98 27.82 -4.56
N SER A 359 -5.19 27.36 -3.32
CA SER A 359 -5.91 26.13 -3.01
C SER A 359 -7.28 26.50 -2.42
N ASP A 360 -8.26 26.69 -3.28
CA ASP A 360 -9.64 27.06 -2.92
C ASP A 360 -10.65 26.14 -3.63
N SER A 361 -11.93 26.42 -3.47
CA SER A 361 -13.01 25.67 -4.08
C SER A 361 -13.40 26.12 -5.50
N GLN A 362 -12.65 27.07 -6.08
CA GLN A 362 -12.92 27.55 -7.43
C GLN A 362 -12.35 26.60 -8.48
N ASN A 363 -12.92 26.66 -9.67
CA ASN A 363 -12.40 25.92 -10.81
C ASN A 363 -11.24 26.68 -11.46
N HIS A 364 -10.02 26.16 -11.29
CA HIS A 364 -8.80 26.74 -11.82
C HIS A 364 -8.29 26.02 -13.08
N HIS A 365 -9.15 25.47 -13.89
CA HIS A 365 -8.80 24.74 -15.14
C HIS A 365 -7.42 25.04 -15.71
N PRO A 366 -6.75 24.04 -16.28
CA PRO A 366 -7.23 23.38 -17.50
C PRO A 366 -7.32 21.86 -17.41
N GLY A 367 -8.45 21.33 -17.87
CA GLY A 367 -8.54 19.92 -18.19
C GLY A 367 -8.50 18.93 -17.01
N ILE A 368 -8.67 19.41 -15.78
CA ILE A 368 -8.75 18.59 -14.58
C ILE A 368 -10.19 18.10 -14.43
N ASP A 369 -10.43 16.79 -14.29
CA ASP A 369 -11.77 16.25 -14.10
C ASP A 369 -12.36 16.66 -12.75
N ASN A 370 -11.57 16.58 -11.71
CA ASN A 370 -11.94 16.89 -10.34
C ASN A 370 -11.42 18.27 -9.93
N SER A 371 -11.86 19.30 -10.61
CA SER A 371 -11.53 20.71 -10.30
C SER A 371 -12.38 21.25 -9.14
N GLY A 372 -12.07 22.46 -8.68
CA GLY A 372 -12.84 23.17 -7.68
C GLY A 372 -12.73 22.54 -6.29
N PRO A 373 -13.79 21.99 -5.69
CA PRO A 373 -13.79 21.51 -4.31
C PRO A 373 -12.68 20.50 -3.99
N PHE A 374 -12.19 19.75 -4.96
CA PHE A 374 -11.15 18.76 -4.76
C PHE A 374 -9.75 19.34 -4.62
N LEU A 375 -9.55 20.59 -5.03
CA LEU A 375 -8.30 21.34 -4.82
C LEU A 375 -8.24 22.03 -3.47
N ALA A 376 -9.38 22.23 -2.80
CA ALA A 376 -9.44 22.90 -1.50
C ALA A 376 -8.98 21.98 -0.37
N MET A 377 -8.30 22.56 0.63
CA MET A 377 -8.05 21.89 1.90
C MET A 377 -9.35 21.69 2.66
N ASN A 378 -9.69 20.42 2.92
CA ASN A 378 -10.96 20.07 3.55
C ASN A 378 -10.83 18.75 4.32
N PRO A 379 -11.24 18.66 5.60
CA PRO A 379 -11.26 17.38 6.34
C PRO A 379 -12.26 16.37 5.76
N PHE A 380 -13.23 16.82 4.94
CA PHE A 380 -14.24 16.00 4.28
C PHE A 380 -14.03 15.94 2.76
N SER A 381 -12.82 16.14 2.29
CA SER A 381 -12.48 16.35 0.89
C SER A 381 -12.96 15.20 -0.02
N SER A 382 -12.56 13.98 0.25
CA SER A 382 -12.96 12.81 -0.51
C SER A 382 -12.89 11.56 0.35
N ARG A 383 -13.85 10.70 0.16
CA ARG A 383 -14.04 9.49 0.93
C ARG A 383 -12.80 8.59 0.94
N CYS A 384 -12.22 8.26 -0.21
CA CYS A 384 -11.04 7.41 -0.28
C CYS A 384 -9.79 8.08 0.29
N CYS A 385 -9.40 9.27 -0.17
CA CYS A 385 -8.19 9.95 0.27
C CYS A 385 -8.23 10.35 1.74
N GLN A 386 -9.41 10.77 2.24
CA GLN A 386 -9.61 11.08 3.64
C GLN A 386 -9.23 9.90 4.55
N HIS A 387 -9.51 8.67 4.13
CA HIS A 387 -9.24 7.48 4.92
C HIS A 387 -7.86 6.87 4.61
N ASN A 388 -7.38 6.97 3.37
CA ASN A 388 -6.15 6.31 2.94
C ASN A 388 -4.87 7.10 3.24
N HIS A 389 -4.93 8.45 3.33
CA HIS A 389 -3.73 9.28 3.48
C HIS A 389 -2.84 8.89 4.68
N GLY A 390 -3.44 8.42 5.77
CA GLY A 390 -2.75 8.08 7.01
C GLY A 390 -1.72 6.95 6.90
N PHE A 391 -1.71 6.23 5.78
CA PHE A 391 -0.81 5.12 5.55
C PHE A 391 0.63 5.56 5.21
N GLY A 392 0.82 6.74 4.64
CA GLY A 392 2.10 7.17 4.06
C GLY A 392 3.27 7.17 5.05
N TRP A 393 3.25 8.01 6.08
CA TRP A 393 4.37 8.13 7.01
C TRP A 393 4.66 6.87 7.83
N PRO A 394 3.65 6.15 8.39
CA PRO A 394 3.92 4.91 9.08
C PRO A 394 4.62 3.87 8.20
N TYR A 395 4.15 3.69 6.97
CA TYR A 395 4.74 2.74 6.04
C TYR A 395 6.14 3.15 5.58
N TYR A 396 6.37 4.45 5.35
CA TYR A 396 7.68 5.01 5.07
C TYR A 396 8.66 4.71 6.22
N ALA A 397 8.25 5.00 7.47
CA ALA A 397 9.08 4.77 8.65
C ALA A 397 9.50 3.30 8.82
N GLU A 398 8.61 2.37 8.52
CA GLU A 398 8.86 0.94 8.65
C GLU A 398 9.90 0.39 7.64
N HIS A 399 10.20 1.14 6.60
CA HIS A 399 11.10 0.71 5.52
C HIS A 399 12.45 1.44 5.52
N LEU A 400 12.72 2.33 6.47
CA LEU A 400 14.00 3.05 6.55
C LEU A 400 15.20 2.16 6.89
N VAL A 401 14.96 1.02 7.52
CA VAL A 401 15.98 0.01 7.79
C VAL A 401 15.44 -1.34 7.39
N LEU A 402 16.15 -2.03 6.55
CA LEU A 402 15.80 -3.34 6.01
C LEU A 402 16.88 -4.35 6.39
N ALA A 403 16.48 -5.61 6.54
CA ALA A 403 17.47 -6.69 6.69
C ALA A 403 17.93 -7.19 5.31
N THR A 404 19.14 -7.72 5.27
CA THR A 404 19.70 -8.33 4.07
C THR A 404 19.73 -9.86 4.20
N PRO A 405 19.76 -10.61 3.10
CA PRO A 405 19.78 -12.08 3.13
C PRO A 405 20.97 -12.66 3.88
N ASP A 406 22.10 -11.94 3.95
CA ASP A 406 23.33 -12.33 4.63
C ASP A 406 23.39 -11.94 6.13
N ASN A 407 22.23 -11.67 6.74
CA ASN A 407 22.07 -11.25 8.13
C ASN A 407 22.59 -9.82 8.46
N GLY A 408 22.79 -8.99 7.45
CA GLY A 408 23.10 -7.58 7.63
C GLY A 408 21.84 -6.72 7.76
N LEU A 409 22.06 -5.42 7.93
CA LEU A 409 21.05 -4.36 7.89
C LEU A 409 21.47 -3.31 6.87
N ALA A 410 20.52 -2.76 6.17
CA ALA A 410 20.67 -1.64 5.24
C ALA A 410 19.79 -0.48 5.69
N ALA A 411 20.35 0.72 5.75
CA ALA A 411 19.56 1.95 5.77
C ALA A 411 19.26 2.35 4.31
N VAL A 412 18.03 2.67 4.02
CA VAL A 412 17.55 2.98 2.67
C VAL A 412 16.73 4.26 2.65
#